data_2ea0b7014adf14ad101d6b5d14d4b784
#
_entry.id   2ea0b7014adf14ad101d6b5d14d4b784
#
_cell.length_a   1.000
_cell.length_b   1.000
_cell.length_c   1.000
_cell.angle_alpha   90.00
_cell.angle_beta   90.00
_cell.angle_gamma   90.00
#
_symmetry.space_group_name_H-M   'P 1'
#
loop_
_entity.id
_entity.type
_entity.pdbx_description
1 polymer ?
#
loop_
_entity_poly.entity_id
_entity_poly.type
_entity_poly.pdbx_seq_one_letter_code
_entity_poly.pdbx_strand_id
1 'polypeptide(L)'
;LGDVYKRQTRAFAAAGTEKVRLTGGEPSMRRDFTDIIAAVRDNPSIRQIALTTNGYRLQRDIGKWRAAGLTALNVSVDSLDARQFHAITGQNKFNEVMRGIDAAFDAGFSQVKVNTVLMRDVNHHSLDTFLAWVRDRPVQLRFIELMETGDGGSLFRRHHVSGQVIRDQLLRQGWVQQQRARSDGPAQVFRHADYQGEIGLIMPYEKDFCASCNRLRVSATGQLHLCLFGDGGVPLRDLLADDSQQAELQARIAGSLTTKKETHFLHQGHTGITQNLSFIGG
;
A
#
# COMPACT_ATOMS: atom_id res chain seq x y z
N LEU A 1 -21.89 -11.41 1.57
CA LEU A 1 -20.63 -10.61 1.70
C LEU A 1 -20.31 -9.85 0.43
N GLY A 2 -20.50 -10.44 -0.77
CA GLY A 2 -20.29 -9.74 -2.04
C GLY A 2 -21.09 -8.44 -2.15
N ASP A 3 -22.32 -8.42 -1.67
CA ASP A 3 -23.19 -7.25 -1.72
C ASP A 3 -22.69 -6.08 -0.86
N VAL A 4 -22.07 -6.36 0.27
CA VAL A 4 -21.46 -5.31 1.13
C VAL A 4 -20.34 -4.59 0.38
N TYR A 5 -19.46 -5.34 -0.30
CA TYR A 5 -18.38 -4.74 -1.10
C TYR A 5 -18.91 -3.97 -2.31
N LYS A 6 -19.98 -4.46 -2.95
CA LYS A 6 -20.65 -3.76 -4.05
C LYS A 6 -21.26 -2.44 -3.60
N ARG A 7 -21.96 -2.41 -2.46
CA ARG A 7 -22.52 -1.19 -1.86
C ARG A 7 -21.44 -0.18 -1.50
N GLN A 8 -20.41 -0.64 -0.80
CA GLN A 8 -19.25 0.16 -0.49
C GLN A 8 -18.64 0.79 -1.75
N THR A 9 -18.31 -0.06 -2.74
CA THR A 9 -17.68 0.38 -3.98
C THR A 9 -18.55 1.40 -4.72
N ARG A 10 -19.88 1.19 -4.80
CA ARG A 10 -20.81 2.15 -5.40
C ARG A 10 -20.79 3.51 -4.70
N ALA A 11 -20.80 3.51 -3.36
CA ALA A 11 -20.82 4.75 -2.60
C ALA A 11 -19.52 5.55 -2.77
N PHE A 12 -18.37 4.90 -2.71
CA PHE A 12 -17.08 5.56 -2.93
C PHE A 12 -16.87 5.98 -4.38
N ALA A 13 -17.34 5.22 -5.36
CA ALA A 13 -17.29 5.57 -6.77
C ALA A 13 -18.15 6.83 -7.06
N ALA A 14 -19.33 6.94 -6.44
CA ALA A 14 -20.15 8.15 -6.53
C ALA A 14 -19.46 9.40 -5.93
N ALA A 15 -18.56 9.19 -4.95
CA ALA A 15 -17.70 10.24 -4.40
C ALA A 15 -16.40 10.48 -5.22
N GLY A 16 -16.26 9.88 -6.41
CA GLY A 16 -15.14 10.08 -7.32
C GLY A 16 -13.96 9.12 -7.13
N THR A 17 -14.13 8.01 -6.40
CA THR A 17 -13.08 7.00 -6.27
C THR A 17 -12.95 6.18 -7.56
N GLU A 18 -11.77 6.18 -8.16
CA GLU A 18 -11.45 5.39 -9.37
C GLU A 18 -10.50 4.22 -9.07
N LYS A 19 -9.91 4.19 -7.87
CA LYS A 19 -8.92 3.19 -7.47
C LYS A 19 -9.27 2.59 -6.11
N VAL A 20 -9.37 1.28 -6.07
CA VAL A 20 -9.56 0.51 -4.83
C VAL A 20 -8.30 -0.31 -4.56
N ARG A 21 -7.86 -0.32 -3.30
CA ARG A 21 -6.78 -1.20 -2.85
C ARG A 21 -7.32 -2.19 -1.84
N LEU A 22 -7.18 -3.46 -2.15
CA LEU A 22 -7.47 -4.56 -1.24
C LEU A 22 -6.23 -4.81 -0.38
N THR A 23 -6.38 -4.70 0.92
CA THR A 23 -5.32 -4.81 1.92
C THR A 23 -5.94 -5.29 3.24
N GLY A 24 -5.21 -5.25 4.32
CA GLY A 24 -5.68 -5.67 5.65
C GLY A 24 -4.54 -6.34 6.39
N GLY A 25 -4.77 -7.40 7.18
CA GLY A 25 -3.70 -8.29 7.62
C GLY A 25 -3.05 -8.94 6.38
N GLU A 26 -3.61 -10.07 5.92
CA GLU A 26 -3.27 -10.63 4.62
C GLU A 26 -4.57 -10.95 3.85
N PRO A 27 -4.95 -10.12 2.85
CA PRO A 27 -6.24 -10.24 2.18
C PRO A 27 -6.37 -11.55 1.38
N SER A 28 -5.26 -12.09 0.87
CA SER A 28 -5.24 -13.33 0.09
C SER A 28 -5.60 -14.57 0.92
N MET A 29 -5.61 -14.50 2.25
CA MET A 29 -6.03 -15.60 3.12
C MET A 29 -7.54 -15.83 3.12
N ARG A 30 -8.34 -14.87 2.65
CA ARG A 30 -9.78 -15.02 2.49
C ARG A 30 -10.12 -16.02 1.40
N ARG A 31 -11.08 -16.90 1.67
CA ARG A 31 -11.54 -17.92 0.69
C ARG A 31 -12.27 -17.27 -0.49
N ASP A 32 -13.00 -16.20 -0.23
CA ASP A 32 -13.81 -15.43 -1.18
C ASP A 32 -13.05 -14.25 -1.80
N PHE A 33 -11.71 -14.23 -1.72
CA PHE A 33 -10.92 -13.08 -2.18
C PHE A 33 -11.08 -12.79 -3.68
N THR A 34 -11.17 -13.84 -4.51
CA THR A 34 -11.42 -13.71 -5.94
C THR A 34 -12.78 -13.08 -6.23
N ASP A 35 -13.81 -13.46 -5.46
CA ASP A 35 -15.17 -12.92 -5.61
C ASP A 35 -15.22 -11.44 -5.19
N ILE A 36 -14.43 -11.05 -4.18
CA ILE A 36 -14.28 -9.65 -3.79
C ILE A 36 -13.68 -8.81 -4.91
N ILE A 37 -12.61 -9.30 -5.59
CA ILE A 37 -12.04 -8.62 -6.75
C ILE A 37 -13.09 -8.43 -7.84
N ALA A 38 -13.85 -9.49 -8.17
CA ALA A 38 -14.92 -9.43 -9.16
C ALA A 38 -16.02 -8.44 -8.75
N ALA A 39 -16.45 -8.47 -7.49
CA ALA A 39 -17.46 -7.54 -6.96
C ALA A 39 -17.05 -6.06 -7.07
N VAL A 40 -15.77 -5.75 -6.87
CA VAL A 40 -15.21 -4.40 -7.06
C VAL A 40 -15.13 -4.05 -8.53
N ARG A 41 -14.75 -5.00 -9.39
CA ARG A 41 -14.65 -4.84 -10.85
C ARG A 41 -15.99 -4.58 -11.52
N ASP A 42 -17.10 -5.08 -10.96
CA ASP A 42 -18.46 -4.85 -11.49
C ASP A 42 -18.83 -3.36 -11.55
N ASN A 43 -18.15 -2.49 -10.82
CA ASN A 43 -18.38 -1.03 -10.91
C ASN A 43 -17.47 -0.42 -11.99
N PRO A 44 -18.05 0.12 -13.10
CA PRO A 44 -17.27 0.65 -14.23
C PRO A 44 -16.47 1.92 -13.89
N SER A 45 -16.81 2.62 -12.81
CA SER A 45 -16.06 3.79 -12.36
C SER A 45 -14.73 3.41 -11.72
N ILE A 46 -14.56 2.16 -11.26
CA ILE A 46 -13.32 1.69 -10.69
C ILE A 46 -12.37 1.22 -11.80
N ARG A 47 -11.39 2.07 -12.11
CA ARG A 47 -10.41 1.84 -13.16
C ARG A 47 -9.22 1.00 -12.72
N GLN A 48 -8.90 1.01 -11.42
CA GLN A 48 -7.76 0.28 -10.88
C GLN A 48 -8.12 -0.47 -9.60
N ILE A 49 -7.84 -1.78 -9.59
CA ILE A 49 -7.95 -2.64 -8.42
C ILE A 49 -6.53 -3.09 -8.05
N ALA A 50 -6.06 -2.64 -6.90
CA ALA A 50 -4.72 -2.95 -6.40
C ALA A 50 -4.78 -3.94 -5.24
N LEU A 51 -3.81 -4.81 -5.13
CA LEU A 51 -3.59 -5.70 -3.99
C LEU A 51 -2.32 -5.29 -3.27
N THR A 52 -2.35 -5.29 -1.92
CA THR A 52 -1.13 -5.31 -1.09
C THR A 52 -1.09 -6.64 -0.35
N THR A 53 0.00 -7.40 -0.47
CA THR A 53 0.12 -8.78 0.03
C THR A 53 1.54 -9.10 0.49
N ASN A 54 1.66 -10.08 1.40
CA ASN A 54 2.93 -10.71 1.74
C ASN A 54 3.50 -11.63 0.63
N GLY A 55 2.72 -11.90 -0.41
CA GLY A 55 3.15 -12.62 -1.59
C GLY A 55 3.11 -14.15 -1.50
N TYR A 56 2.79 -14.75 -0.35
CA TYR A 56 2.89 -16.21 -0.17
C TYR A 56 1.98 -17.03 -1.07
N ARG A 57 0.90 -16.43 -1.58
CA ARG A 57 -0.06 -17.11 -2.45
C ARG A 57 0.02 -16.68 -3.92
N LEU A 58 0.90 -15.74 -4.26
CA LEU A 58 0.99 -15.18 -5.61
C LEU A 58 1.22 -16.25 -6.67
N GLN A 59 2.26 -17.07 -6.50
CA GLN A 59 2.61 -18.09 -7.49
C GLN A 59 1.41 -18.98 -7.86
N ARG A 60 0.55 -19.30 -6.90
CA ARG A 60 -0.61 -20.17 -7.10
C ARG A 60 -1.83 -19.45 -7.67
N ASP A 61 -2.10 -18.23 -7.20
CA ASP A 61 -3.42 -17.62 -7.35
C ASP A 61 -3.43 -16.36 -8.24
N ILE A 62 -2.25 -15.79 -8.62
CA ILE A 62 -2.18 -14.49 -9.32
C ILE A 62 -2.92 -14.49 -10.66
N GLY A 63 -2.88 -15.59 -11.42
CA GLY A 63 -3.61 -15.72 -12.68
C GLY A 63 -5.13 -15.63 -12.49
N LYS A 64 -5.67 -16.26 -11.44
CA LYS A 64 -7.10 -16.18 -11.09
C LYS A 64 -7.49 -14.76 -10.69
N TRP A 65 -6.66 -14.09 -9.88
CA TRP A 65 -6.92 -12.71 -9.45
C TRP A 65 -6.84 -11.73 -10.62
N ARG A 66 -5.90 -11.94 -11.53
CA ARG A 66 -5.80 -11.15 -12.78
C ARG A 66 -7.05 -11.29 -13.62
N ALA A 67 -7.53 -12.53 -13.84
CA ALA A 67 -8.75 -12.82 -14.57
C ALA A 67 -9.99 -12.21 -13.92
N ALA A 68 -10.06 -12.19 -12.59
CA ALA A 68 -11.14 -11.55 -11.83
C ALA A 68 -11.13 -10.02 -11.92
N GLY A 69 -10.02 -9.40 -12.37
CA GLY A 69 -9.93 -7.95 -12.58
C GLY A 69 -8.85 -7.22 -11.77
N LEU A 70 -7.96 -7.94 -11.08
CA LEU A 70 -6.83 -7.30 -10.41
C LEU A 70 -5.91 -6.63 -11.44
N THR A 71 -5.59 -5.33 -11.24
CA THR A 71 -4.81 -4.55 -12.20
C THR A 71 -3.47 -4.07 -11.68
N ALA A 72 -3.27 -4.05 -10.36
CA ALA A 72 -2.03 -3.58 -9.76
C ALA A 72 -1.65 -4.42 -8.53
N LEU A 73 -0.36 -4.62 -8.34
CA LEU A 73 0.19 -5.47 -7.29
C LEU A 73 1.25 -4.73 -6.47
N ASN A 74 1.14 -4.82 -5.14
CA ASN A 74 2.21 -4.44 -4.23
C ASN A 74 2.55 -5.66 -3.36
N VAL A 75 3.82 -6.03 -3.30
CA VAL A 75 4.33 -7.16 -2.52
C VAL A 75 5.24 -6.63 -1.43
N SER A 76 5.09 -7.10 -0.20
CA SER A 76 5.97 -6.70 0.90
C SER A 76 7.20 -7.61 0.93
N VAL A 77 8.41 -7.01 0.80
CA VAL A 77 9.69 -7.72 0.84
C VAL A 77 10.72 -6.82 1.53
N ASP A 78 10.97 -7.05 2.82
CA ASP A 78 11.87 -6.21 3.60
C ASP A 78 13.34 -6.60 3.48
N SER A 79 13.66 -7.73 2.84
CA SER A 79 15.03 -8.15 2.54
C SER A 79 15.08 -9.04 1.30
N LEU A 80 16.17 -8.93 0.53
CA LEU A 80 16.52 -9.84 -0.57
C LEU A 80 17.46 -10.99 -0.12
N ASP A 81 17.85 -11.02 1.15
CA ASP A 81 18.52 -12.16 1.76
C ASP A 81 17.48 -13.09 2.44
N ALA A 82 17.49 -14.39 2.09
CA ALA A 82 16.49 -15.34 2.57
C ALA A 82 16.56 -15.58 4.09
N ARG A 83 17.74 -15.48 4.70
CA ARG A 83 17.92 -15.65 6.16
C ARG A 83 17.38 -14.42 6.89
N GLN A 84 17.70 -13.23 6.38
CA GLN A 84 17.21 -11.98 6.94
C GLN A 84 15.69 -11.86 6.74
N PHE A 85 15.16 -12.25 5.58
CA PHE A 85 13.71 -12.33 5.34
C PHE A 85 13.03 -13.23 6.37
N HIS A 86 13.61 -14.40 6.65
CA HIS A 86 13.08 -15.29 7.68
C HIS A 86 13.15 -14.66 9.08
N ALA A 87 14.25 -14.00 9.42
CA ALA A 87 14.41 -13.34 10.72
C ALA A 87 13.38 -12.22 10.93
N ILE A 88 13.03 -11.46 9.87
CA ILE A 88 12.04 -10.38 9.92
C ILE A 88 10.62 -10.93 9.98
N THR A 89 10.28 -11.91 9.14
CA THR A 89 8.89 -12.36 8.92
C THR A 89 8.50 -13.57 9.77
N GLY A 90 9.46 -14.28 10.35
CA GLY A 90 9.25 -15.58 10.99
C GLY A 90 8.90 -16.71 10.00
N GLN A 91 9.00 -16.48 8.69
CA GLN A 91 8.52 -17.40 7.65
C GLN A 91 9.61 -17.75 6.64
N ASN A 92 9.79 -19.03 6.35
CA ASN A 92 10.73 -19.49 5.30
C ASN A 92 10.02 -19.48 3.93
N LYS A 93 9.61 -18.28 3.46
CA LYS A 93 8.80 -18.08 2.25
C LYS A 93 9.46 -17.21 1.18
N PHE A 94 10.71 -16.82 1.37
CA PHE A 94 11.42 -15.92 0.45
C PHE A 94 11.36 -16.40 -1.01
N ASN A 95 11.75 -17.65 -1.27
CA ASN A 95 11.76 -18.18 -2.64
C ASN A 95 10.35 -18.28 -3.26
N GLU A 96 9.31 -18.54 -2.45
CA GLU A 96 7.92 -18.57 -2.91
C GLU A 96 7.45 -17.16 -3.31
N VAL A 97 7.83 -16.14 -2.54
CA VAL A 97 7.52 -14.75 -2.85
C VAL A 97 8.21 -14.32 -4.14
N MET A 98 9.50 -14.63 -4.31
CA MET A 98 10.23 -14.29 -5.53
C MET A 98 9.60 -14.95 -6.77
N ARG A 99 9.31 -16.26 -6.72
CA ARG A 99 8.58 -16.94 -7.80
C ARG A 99 7.17 -16.36 -8.02
N GLY A 100 6.53 -15.89 -6.96
CA GLY A 100 5.23 -15.20 -7.04
C GLY A 100 5.31 -13.87 -7.79
N ILE A 101 6.39 -13.11 -7.62
CA ILE A 101 6.64 -11.88 -8.38
C ILE A 101 6.87 -12.21 -9.86
N ASP A 102 7.66 -13.24 -10.17
CA ASP A 102 7.88 -13.68 -11.54
C ASP A 102 6.56 -14.15 -12.19
N ALA A 103 5.75 -14.95 -11.48
CA ALA A 103 4.42 -15.37 -11.93
C ALA A 103 3.45 -14.19 -12.17
N ALA A 104 3.63 -13.06 -11.50
CA ALA A 104 2.83 -11.87 -11.77
C ALA A 104 3.17 -11.26 -13.14
N PHE A 105 4.43 -11.24 -13.54
CA PHE A 105 4.81 -10.81 -14.89
C PHE A 105 4.27 -11.77 -15.95
N ASP A 106 4.35 -13.08 -15.72
CA ASP A 106 3.76 -14.10 -16.60
C ASP A 106 2.23 -13.95 -16.75
N ALA A 107 1.56 -13.48 -15.69
CA ALA A 107 0.14 -13.17 -15.70
C ALA A 107 -0.21 -11.82 -16.37
N GLY A 108 0.77 -11.10 -16.93
CA GLY A 108 0.59 -9.88 -17.70
C GLY A 108 0.55 -8.60 -16.87
N PHE A 109 1.15 -8.57 -15.67
CA PHE A 109 1.42 -7.32 -14.99
C PHE A 109 2.66 -6.66 -15.60
N SER A 110 2.52 -5.46 -16.14
CA SER A 110 3.64 -4.71 -16.72
C SER A 110 4.62 -4.18 -15.67
N GLN A 111 4.17 -3.99 -14.45
CA GLN A 111 4.97 -3.53 -13.31
C GLN A 111 4.44 -4.15 -12.01
N VAL A 112 5.35 -4.62 -11.18
CA VAL A 112 5.07 -5.04 -9.80
C VAL A 112 5.72 -4.02 -8.85
N LYS A 113 4.97 -3.59 -7.85
CA LYS A 113 5.50 -2.73 -6.79
C LYS A 113 5.93 -3.58 -5.62
N VAL A 114 7.16 -3.39 -5.16
CA VAL A 114 7.70 -4.09 -4.00
C VAL A 114 7.93 -3.06 -2.89
N ASN A 115 7.31 -3.28 -1.75
CA ASN A 115 7.42 -2.40 -0.59
C ASN A 115 8.42 -2.98 0.41
N THR A 116 9.35 -2.17 0.84
CA THR A 116 10.40 -2.50 1.81
C THR A 116 10.38 -1.42 2.90
N VAL A 117 10.10 -1.78 4.14
CA VAL A 117 10.24 -0.84 5.26
C VAL A 117 11.72 -0.59 5.52
N LEU A 118 12.13 0.68 5.42
CA LEU A 118 13.52 1.08 5.63
C LEU A 118 13.82 1.11 7.12
N MET A 119 14.76 0.28 7.56
CA MET A 119 15.12 0.13 8.96
C MET A 119 16.65 0.16 9.17
N ARG A 120 17.08 0.94 10.16
CA ARG A 120 18.48 0.97 10.63
C ARG A 120 18.90 -0.43 11.10
N ASP A 121 20.14 -0.80 10.83
CA ASP A 121 20.76 -2.08 11.20
C ASP A 121 20.07 -3.34 10.61
N VAL A 122 19.06 -3.14 9.74
CA VAL A 122 18.37 -4.23 9.05
C VAL A 122 18.66 -4.18 7.56
N ASN A 123 18.20 -3.15 6.85
CA ASN A 123 18.28 -3.11 5.39
C ASN A 123 18.76 -1.77 4.79
N HIS A 124 19.00 -0.74 5.61
CA HIS A 124 19.42 0.57 5.11
C HIS A 124 20.80 0.56 4.41
N HIS A 125 21.66 -0.42 4.72
CA HIS A 125 22.95 -0.62 4.05
C HIS A 125 22.86 -1.52 2.80
N SER A 126 21.69 -2.07 2.50
CA SER A 126 21.52 -3.05 1.43
C SER A 126 21.11 -2.42 0.10
N LEU A 127 21.21 -1.09 -0.06
CA LEU A 127 20.73 -0.40 -1.27
C LEU A 127 21.34 -0.98 -2.53
N ASP A 128 22.65 -1.23 -2.57
CA ASP A 128 23.32 -1.76 -3.78
C ASP A 128 22.79 -3.14 -4.17
N THR A 129 22.43 -4.00 -3.20
CA THR A 129 21.79 -5.30 -3.45
C THR A 129 20.41 -5.11 -4.08
N PHE A 130 19.63 -4.17 -3.57
CA PHE A 130 18.31 -3.84 -4.14
C PHE A 130 18.44 -3.21 -5.54
N LEU A 131 19.41 -2.34 -5.76
CA LEU A 131 19.68 -1.75 -7.07
C LEU A 131 20.08 -2.83 -8.08
N ALA A 132 20.98 -3.73 -7.73
CA ALA A 132 21.34 -4.85 -8.59
C ALA A 132 20.12 -5.70 -8.97
N TRP A 133 19.20 -5.93 -8.03
CA TRP A 133 18.00 -6.72 -8.28
C TRP A 133 17.00 -6.05 -9.22
N VAL A 134 16.84 -4.71 -9.15
CA VAL A 134 15.91 -3.97 -10.02
C VAL A 134 16.49 -3.62 -11.38
N ARG A 135 17.79 -3.87 -11.62
CA ARG A 135 18.46 -3.52 -12.88
C ARG A 135 17.75 -4.13 -14.08
N ASP A 136 17.48 -5.43 -14.03
CA ASP A 136 16.95 -6.21 -15.15
C ASP A 136 15.48 -6.64 -14.92
N ARG A 137 14.75 -5.96 -14.02
CA ARG A 137 13.37 -6.29 -13.66
C ARG A 137 12.50 -5.04 -13.66
N PRO A 138 11.31 -5.05 -14.30
CA PRO A 138 10.38 -3.91 -14.33
C PRO A 138 9.62 -3.76 -13.00
N VAL A 139 10.34 -3.82 -11.89
CA VAL A 139 9.84 -3.66 -10.53
C VAL A 139 9.96 -2.22 -10.10
N GLN A 140 8.94 -1.67 -9.44
CA GLN A 140 9.09 -0.44 -8.67
C GLN A 140 9.34 -0.80 -7.21
N LEU A 141 10.61 -0.81 -6.80
CA LEU A 141 11.00 -1.02 -5.41
C LEU A 141 10.76 0.27 -4.60
N ARG A 142 10.03 0.16 -3.49
CA ARG A 142 9.67 1.29 -2.65
C ARG A 142 10.22 1.13 -1.25
N PHE A 143 11.15 1.98 -0.89
CA PHE A 143 11.55 2.15 0.50
C PHE A 143 10.52 3.01 1.23
N ILE A 144 9.98 2.49 2.30
CA ILE A 144 9.01 3.16 3.17
C ILE A 144 9.72 3.48 4.47
N GLU A 145 9.88 4.75 4.76
CA GLU A 145 10.44 5.20 6.03
C GLU A 145 9.57 4.68 7.19
N LEU A 146 10.22 4.09 8.20
CA LEU A 146 9.52 3.52 9.34
C LEU A 146 8.67 4.60 10.03
N MET A 147 7.40 4.30 10.24
CA MET A 147 6.45 5.22 10.88
C MET A 147 6.25 4.86 12.35
N GLU A 148 6.26 5.87 13.21
CA GLU A 148 5.91 5.67 14.61
C GLU A 148 4.43 5.35 14.76
N THR A 149 4.14 4.36 15.61
CA THR A 149 2.77 3.95 15.98
C THR A 149 2.66 3.94 17.50
N GLY A 150 1.43 3.96 18.04
CA GLY A 150 1.20 4.01 19.48
C GLY A 150 1.99 2.97 20.27
N ASP A 151 2.02 1.73 19.77
CA ASP A 151 2.74 0.61 20.43
C ASP A 151 4.20 0.48 19.98
N GLY A 152 4.60 1.20 18.92
CA GLY A 152 5.86 1.01 18.21
C GLY A 152 7.01 1.97 18.61
N GLY A 153 6.86 2.81 19.61
CA GLY A 153 7.82 3.87 19.91
C GLY A 153 9.24 3.39 20.22
N SER A 154 9.43 2.23 20.86
CA SER A 154 10.76 1.66 21.10
C SER A 154 11.40 1.11 19.82
N LEU A 155 10.63 0.44 18.97
CA LEU A 155 11.06 -0.03 17.65
C LEU A 155 11.45 1.16 16.77
N PHE A 156 10.61 2.20 16.75
CA PHE A 156 10.85 3.42 16.00
C PHE A 156 12.17 4.07 16.40
N ARG A 157 12.38 4.36 17.69
CA ARG A 157 13.63 4.99 18.18
C ARG A 157 14.88 4.19 17.85
N ARG A 158 14.79 2.87 17.81
CA ARG A 158 15.93 1.99 17.50
C ARG A 158 16.22 1.94 16.01
N HIS A 159 15.19 1.80 15.18
CA HIS A 159 15.35 1.41 13.79
C HIS A 159 14.96 2.50 12.76
N HIS A 160 14.43 3.63 13.19
CA HIS A 160 14.13 4.70 12.27
C HIS A 160 15.40 5.26 11.60
N VAL A 161 15.33 5.41 10.29
CA VAL A 161 16.33 6.13 9.48
C VAL A 161 15.57 6.87 8.39
N SER A 162 15.95 8.12 8.14
CA SER A 162 15.29 8.93 7.12
C SER A 162 15.56 8.38 5.71
N GLY A 163 14.53 8.36 4.89
CA GLY A 163 14.63 8.02 3.48
C GLY A 163 15.49 8.99 2.66
N GLN A 164 15.81 10.17 3.22
CA GLN A 164 16.71 11.13 2.58
C GLN A 164 18.10 10.55 2.32
N VAL A 165 18.60 9.68 3.20
CA VAL A 165 19.88 8.98 3.00
C VAL A 165 19.90 8.22 1.69
N ILE A 166 18.81 7.50 1.39
CA ILE A 166 18.66 6.76 0.13
C ILE A 166 18.51 7.73 -1.04
N ARG A 167 17.72 8.80 -0.89
CA ARG A 167 17.54 9.82 -1.95
C ARG A 167 18.87 10.43 -2.36
N ASP A 168 19.67 10.85 -1.41
CA ASP A 168 20.95 11.50 -1.68
C ASP A 168 21.94 10.53 -2.34
N GLN A 169 21.90 9.26 -1.99
CA GLN A 169 22.71 8.23 -2.65
C GLN A 169 22.25 7.98 -4.09
N LEU A 170 20.95 7.89 -4.35
CA LEU A 170 20.39 7.73 -5.71
C LEU A 170 20.79 8.90 -6.61
N LEU A 171 20.63 10.14 -6.13
CA LEU A 171 20.99 11.34 -6.90
C LEU A 171 22.49 11.37 -7.24
N ARG A 172 23.37 11.01 -6.30
CA ARG A 172 24.81 10.89 -6.56
C ARG A 172 25.15 9.82 -7.59
N GLN A 173 24.33 8.77 -7.70
CA GLN A 173 24.49 7.68 -8.66
C GLN A 173 23.82 7.97 -10.02
N GLY A 174 23.29 9.16 -10.25
CA GLY A 174 22.70 9.57 -11.54
C GLY A 174 21.21 9.23 -11.70
N TRP A 175 20.53 8.77 -10.65
CA TRP A 175 19.08 8.59 -10.69
C TRP A 175 18.35 9.92 -10.76
N VAL A 176 17.31 9.99 -11.59
CA VAL A 176 16.52 11.21 -11.83
C VAL A 176 15.13 11.07 -11.22
N GLN A 177 14.77 12.01 -10.36
CA GLN A 177 13.43 12.06 -9.79
C GLN A 177 12.39 12.39 -10.87
N GLN A 178 11.31 11.60 -10.90
CA GLN A 178 10.22 11.77 -11.84
C GLN A 178 9.17 12.75 -11.29
N GLN A 179 8.55 13.50 -12.18
CA GLN A 179 7.41 14.34 -11.81
C GLN A 179 6.22 13.44 -11.46
N ARG A 180 5.50 13.78 -10.40
CA ARG A 180 4.31 13.05 -9.94
C ARG A 180 3.07 13.49 -10.70
N ALA A 181 2.31 12.53 -11.20
CA ALA A 181 0.94 12.79 -11.66
C ALA A 181 -0.03 12.84 -10.45
N ARG A 182 -1.19 13.48 -10.63
CA ARG A 182 -2.22 13.59 -9.58
C ARG A 182 -2.76 12.23 -9.11
N SER A 183 -2.74 11.23 -9.97
CA SER A 183 -3.15 9.85 -9.71
C SER A 183 -2.11 8.99 -9.01
N ASP A 184 -0.86 9.48 -8.89
CA ASP A 184 0.22 8.74 -8.28
C ASP A 184 0.06 8.59 -6.77
N GLY A 185 0.67 7.56 -6.22
CA GLY A 185 0.75 7.36 -4.78
C GLY A 185 1.74 8.33 -4.12
N PRO A 186 2.02 8.18 -2.81
CA PRO A 186 2.87 9.10 -2.06
C PRO A 186 4.37 8.96 -2.37
N ALA A 187 4.78 7.96 -3.15
CA ALA A 187 6.19 7.71 -3.42
C ALA A 187 6.80 8.78 -4.34
N GLN A 188 7.96 9.30 -3.98
CA GLN A 188 8.86 9.98 -4.92
C GLN A 188 9.53 8.89 -5.75
N VAL A 189 9.38 8.92 -7.06
CA VAL A 189 9.89 7.88 -7.96
C VAL A 189 11.14 8.35 -8.65
N PHE A 190 12.16 7.49 -8.73
CA PHE A 190 13.44 7.73 -9.37
C PHE A 190 13.67 6.70 -10.46
N ARG A 191 14.22 7.15 -11.61
CA ARG A 191 14.62 6.33 -12.75
C ARG A 191 16.08 6.53 -13.10
N HIS A 192 16.67 5.50 -13.67
CA HIS A 192 18.03 5.54 -14.21
C HIS A 192 18.05 4.84 -15.57
N ALA A 193 18.86 5.35 -16.51
CA ALA A 193 18.90 4.85 -17.89
C ALA A 193 19.32 3.37 -18.00
N ASP A 194 20.20 2.91 -17.11
CA ASP A 194 20.73 1.53 -17.10
C ASP A 194 19.85 0.53 -16.33
N TYR A 195 18.65 0.93 -15.90
CA TYR A 195 17.77 0.09 -15.08
C TYR A 195 16.38 -0.02 -15.69
N GLN A 196 15.85 -1.25 -15.74
CA GLN A 196 14.46 -1.47 -16.14
C GLN A 196 13.47 -1.09 -15.03
N GLY A 197 13.88 -1.28 -13.79
CA GLY A 197 13.06 -0.96 -12.63
C GLY A 197 13.21 0.47 -12.14
N GLU A 198 12.42 0.80 -11.14
CA GLU A 198 12.34 2.13 -10.54
C GLU A 198 12.55 2.04 -9.03
N ILE A 199 13.04 3.12 -8.42
CA ILE A 199 13.08 3.26 -6.96
C ILE A 199 12.04 4.28 -6.53
N GLY A 200 11.23 3.93 -5.54
CA GLY A 200 10.28 4.83 -4.90
C GLY A 200 10.69 5.12 -3.45
N LEU A 201 10.49 6.34 -2.99
CA LEU A 201 10.70 6.70 -1.59
C LEU A 201 9.39 7.22 -0.99
N ILE A 202 8.94 6.62 0.10
CA ILE A 202 7.77 7.06 0.87
C ILE A 202 8.29 7.60 2.20
N MET A 203 8.33 8.92 2.32
CA MET A 203 8.94 9.65 3.44
C MET A 203 7.87 10.47 4.18
N PRO A 204 7.11 9.86 5.12
CA PRO A 204 5.97 10.50 5.77
C PRO A 204 6.34 11.68 6.66
N TYR A 205 7.60 11.81 7.06
CA TYR A 205 8.08 12.92 7.87
C TYR A 205 8.47 14.16 7.06
N GLU A 206 8.45 14.10 5.73
CA GLU A 206 8.64 15.28 4.89
C GLU A 206 7.43 16.24 4.98
N LYS A 207 7.74 17.54 4.99
CA LYS A 207 6.77 18.63 5.22
C LYS A 207 5.55 18.56 4.29
N ASP A 208 5.77 18.23 3.02
CA ASP A 208 4.72 18.28 1.98
C ASP A 208 4.10 16.90 1.68
N PHE A 209 4.39 15.87 2.49
CA PHE A 209 3.92 14.51 2.27
C PHE A 209 2.39 14.39 2.18
N CYS A 210 1.68 15.18 2.97
CA CYS A 210 0.22 15.16 3.04
C CYS A 210 -0.46 16.09 2.02
N ALA A 211 0.24 17.05 1.45
CA ALA A 211 -0.34 18.10 0.60
C ALA A 211 -1.17 17.56 -0.59
N SER A 212 -0.81 16.40 -1.12
CA SER A 212 -1.51 15.73 -2.23
C SER A 212 -2.23 14.44 -1.80
N CYS A 213 -2.50 14.25 -0.51
CA CYS A 213 -3.08 13.00 0.00
C CYS A 213 -4.57 12.89 -0.32
N ASN A 214 -4.92 11.99 -1.25
CA ASN A 214 -6.29 11.66 -1.66
C ASN A 214 -6.75 10.28 -1.15
N ARG A 215 -6.13 9.73 -0.12
CA ARG A 215 -6.39 8.38 0.37
C ARG A 215 -7.43 8.37 1.46
N LEU A 216 -8.31 7.38 1.38
CA LEU A 216 -9.27 6.98 2.40
C LEU A 216 -9.05 5.50 2.72
N ARG A 217 -9.49 5.05 3.89
CA ARG A 217 -9.41 3.64 4.28
C ARG A 217 -10.71 3.21 4.92
N VAL A 218 -11.12 1.99 4.64
CA VAL A 218 -12.21 1.34 5.37
C VAL A 218 -11.63 0.11 6.08
N SER A 219 -11.75 0.08 7.40
CA SER A 219 -11.29 -1.06 8.20
C SER A 219 -12.18 -2.29 8.02
N ALA A 220 -11.69 -3.46 8.46
CA ALA A 220 -12.47 -4.70 8.46
C ALA A 220 -13.75 -4.61 9.33
N THR A 221 -13.81 -3.69 10.26
CA THR A 221 -14.98 -3.41 11.10
C THR A 221 -15.97 -2.41 10.50
N GLY A 222 -15.67 -1.90 9.27
CA GLY A 222 -16.52 -0.94 8.56
C GLY A 222 -16.39 0.50 9.06
N GLN A 223 -15.23 0.88 9.58
CA GLN A 223 -14.92 2.26 9.96
C GLN A 223 -14.18 2.96 8.81
N LEU A 224 -14.66 4.15 8.40
CA LEU A 224 -13.98 5.01 7.45
C LEU A 224 -12.94 5.85 8.17
N HIS A 225 -11.67 5.67 7.82
CA HIS A 225 -10.55 6.48 8.30
C HIS A 225 -10.10 7.44 7.20
N LEU A 226 -10.09 8.73 7.49
CA LEU A 226 -9.67 9.79 6.58
C LEU A 226 -8.15 9.94 6.50
N CYS A 227 -7.46 9.51 7.56
CA CYS A 227 -6.01 9.52 7.68
C CYS A 227 -5.51 8.21 8.32
N LEU A 228 -4.29 7.80 8.00
CA LEU A 228 -3.62 6.66 8.63
C LEU A 228 -3.35 6.92 10.12
N PHE A 229 -3.07 8.18 10.48
CA PHE A 229 -2.77 8.65 11.84
C PHE A 229 -3.90 9.55 12.37
N GLY A 230 -5.15 9.21 12.06
CA GLY A 230 -6.32 9.95 12.53
C GLY A 230 -6.72 9.58 13.94
N ASP A 231 -7.59 10.42 14.52
CA ASP A 231 -8.07 10.28 15.90
C ASP A 231 -9.30 9.36 16.01
N GLY A 232 -9.72 8.72 14.92
CA GLY A 232 -10.88 7.82 14.91
C GLY A 232 -11.33 7.44 13.50
N GLY A 233 -12.41 6.65 13.46
CA GLY A 233 -13.10 6.25 12.24
C GLY A 233 -14.57 6.62 12.28
N VAL A 234 -15.16 6.90 11.11
CA VAL A 234 -16.61 7.13 10.94
C VAL A 234 -17.27 5.79 10.67
N PRO A 235 -18.27 5.36 11.46
CA PRO A 235 -18.94 4.08 11.24
C PRO A 235 -19.73 4.10 9.93
N LEU A 236 -19.55 3.07 9.10
CA LEU A 236 -20.31 2.87 7.86
C LEU A 236 -21.11 1.57 7.88
N ARG A 237 -20.83 0.68 8.83
CA ARG A 237 -21.38 -0.68 8.84
C ARG A 237 -22.90 -0.74 8.94
N ASP A 238 -23.48 0.17 9.68
CA ASP A 238 -24.94 0.34 9.84
C ASP A 238 -25.64 0.63 8.52
N LEU A 239 -24.95 1.27 7.56
CA LEU A 239 -25.46 1.65 6.24
C LEU A 239 -25.07 0.68 5.12
N LEU A 240 -24.53 -0.48 5.47
CA LEU A 240 -24.10 -1.49 4.50
C LEU A 240 -25.00 -2.73 4.46
N ALA A 241 -26.09 -2.73 5.24
CA ALA A 241 -27.00 -3.86 5.34
C ALA A 241 -27.92 -3.97 4.12
N ASP A 242 -28.42 -2.85 3.62
CA ASP A 242 -29.47 -2.80 2.60
C ASP A 242 -29.19 -1.74 1.53
N ASP A 243 -29.69 -1.97 0.30
CA ASP A 243 -29.50 -1.04 -0.83
C ASP A 243 -30.30 0.27 -0.65
N SER A 244 -31.38 0.27 0.14
CA SER A 244 -32.14 1.49 0.45
C SER A 244 -31.33 2.54 1.21
N GLN A 245 -30.26 2.12 1.91
CA GLN A 245 -29.37 2.98 2.68
C GLN A 245 -28.28 3.67 1.82
N GLN A 246 -28.24 3.41 0.51
CA GLN A 246 -27.18 3.88 -0.38
C GLN A 246 -27.02 5.40 -0.39
N ALA A 247 -28.12 6.15 -0.40
CA ALA A 247 -28.09 7.61 -0.41
C ALA A 247 -27.51 8.18 0.91
N GLU A 248 -27.90 7.59 2.05
CA GLU A 248 -27.38 8.01 3.35
C GLU A 248 -25.88 7.65 3.49
N LEU A 249 -25.46 6.47 3.00
CA LEU A 249 -24.05 6.09 2.96
C LEU A 249 -23.21 7.09 2.16
N GLN A 250 -23.68 7.51 0.98
CA GLN A 250 -23.02 8.52 0.17
C GLN A 250 -22.92 9.86 0.88
N ALA A 251 -24.01 10.31 1.50
CA ALA A 251 -24.05 11.56 2.26
C ALA A 251 -23.06 11.52 3.45
N ARG A 252 -23.00 10.40 4.18
CA ARG A 252 -22.07 10.22 5.30
C ARG A 252 -20.61 10.25 4.85
N ILE A 253 -20.28 9.59 3.73
CA ILE A 253 -18.94 9.65 3.14
C ILE A 253 -18.60 11.09 2.71
N ALA A 254 -19.47 11.75 1.97
CA ALA A 254 -19.24 13.13 1.50
C ALA A 254 -19.07 14.12 2.66
N GLY A 255 -19.94 14.04 3.68
CA GLY A 255 -19.84 14.86 4.88
C GLY A 255 -18.53 14.61 5.66
N SER A 256 -18.06 13.36 5.70
CA SER A 256 -16.79 13.04 6.36
C SER A 256 -15.58 13.67 5.66
N LEU A 257 -15.60 13.79 4.33
CA LEU A 257 -14.49 14.37 3.57
C LEU A 257 -14.20 15.83 3.95
N THR A 258 -15.22 16.59 4.36
CA THR A 258 -15.07 17.99 4.77
C THR A 258 -14.28 18.16 6.07
N THR A 259 -14.18 17.10 6.87
CA THR A 259 -13.44 17.08 8.15
C THR A 259 -12.02 16.53 8.02
N LYS A 260 -11.59 16.18 6.80
CA LYS A 260 -10.24 15.64 6.58
C LYS A 260 -9.18 16.70 6.87
N LYS A 261 -8.31 16.42 7.86
CA LYS A 261 -7.19 17.31 8.21
C LYS A 261 -6.17 17.39 7.07
N GLU A 262 -5.50 18.54 6.95
CA GLU A 262 -4.47 18.79 5.93
C GLU A 262 -3.22 17.95 6.13
N THR A 263 -2.89 17.60 7.38
CA THR A 263 -1.71 16.81 7.74
C THR A 263 -2.00 15.81 8.85
N HIS A 264 -1.15 14.80 8.97
CA HIS A 264 -1.23 13.78 10.02
C HIS A 264 -0.48 14.13 11.31
N PHE A 265 0.23 15.26 11.37
CA PHE A 265 1.02 15.73 12.52
C PHE A 265 2.06 14.73 13.09
N LEU A 266 2.43 13.69 12.33
CA LEU A 266 3.41 12.69 12.73
C LEU A 266 4.79 13.32 13.05
N HIS A 267 5.16 14.37 12.31
CA HIS A 267 6.36 15.18 12.55
C HIS A 267 6.37 15.91 13.90
N GLN A 268 5.21 15.97 14.58
CA GLN A 268 5.05 16.54 15.92
C GLN A 268 4.87 15.43 16.99
N GLY A 269 5.09 14.17 16.63
CA GLY A 269 4.92 13.02 17.51
C GLY A 269 3.47 12.57 17.72
N HIS A 270 2.51 13.08 16.94
CA HIS A 270 1.12 12.64 17.02
C HIS A 270 0.93 11.40 16.14
N THR A 271 0.83 10.23 16.75
CA THR A 271 0.60 8.94 16.06
C THR A 271 -0.88 8.63 15.84
N GLY A 272 -1.79 9.49 16.32
CA GLY A 272 -3.22 9.22 16.35
C GLY A 272 -3.57 8.03 17.24
N ILE A 273 -4.73 7.42 17.00
CA ILE A 273 -5.17 6.21 17.74
C ILE A 273 -4.67 4.91 17.10
N THR A 274 -3.86 4.99 16.05
CA THR A 274 -3.39 3.83 15.29
C THR A 274 -2.28 3.13 16.09
N GLN A 275 -2.64 2.05 16.77
CA GLN A 275 -1.71 1.19 17.50
C GLN A 275 -0.87 0.36 16.54
N ASN A 276 -1.52 -0.19 15.50
CA ASN A 276 -0.88 -1.03 14.51
C ASN A 276 -1.45 -0.72 13.11
N LEU A 277 -0.57 -0.48 12.14
CA LEU A 277 -0.95 -0.12 10.77
C LEU A 277 -1.73 -1.21 10.04
N SER A 278 -1.56 -2.48 10.41
CA SER A 278 -2.26 -3.60 9.78
C SER A 278 -3.78 -3.58 9.99
N PHE A 279 -4.28 -2.93 11.04
CA PHE A 279 -5.73 -2.83 11.30
C PHE A 279 -6.48 -1.99 10.27
N ILE A 280 -5.81 -1.04 9.64
CA ILE A 280 -6.41 -0.10 8.68
C ILE A 280 -5.71 -0.14 7.33
N GLY A 281 -4.96 -1.20 7.04
CA GLY A 281 -4.36 -1.44 5.74
C GLY A 281 -3.18 -0.51 5.44
N GLY A 282 -2.33 -0.29 6.39
CA GLY A 282 -1.07 0.45 6.25
C GLY A 282 0.05 -0.43 5.80
#